data_e0b3119d9364a0c5b9f7bbb0fea29d97
#
_entry.id   e0b3119d9364a0c5b9f7bbb0fea29d97
#
_cell.length_a   1.000
_cell.length_b   1.000
_cell.length_c   1.000
_cell.angle_alpha   90.00
_cell.angle_beta   90.00
_cell.angle_gamma   90.00
#
_symmetry.space_group_name_H-M   'P 1'
#
loop_
_entity.id
_entity.type
_entity.pdbx_description
1 polymer ?
#
loop_
_entity_poly.entity_id
_entity_poly.type
_entity_poly.pdbx_seq_one_letter_code
_entity_poly.pdbx_strand_id
1 'polypeptide(L)'
;MNNKNIRNIAIIAHVDHGKTTLVDAMLKQSHVFRENEVVQERVMDSNDLEKERGITILSKNTSVMYNDVKINIVDTPGHADFGGEVERVLKTVDGVLLLVDAFEGAMPQTREVLKKSLALGLKPIVVINKIDRPGAMPEKVVDQVLELFIELDASDEQLDFPVVYASAKNGIAKMDMNEESDNLHCLFETIVNTIEPPKCDEEGPAQMLVSNIDYDDYVGRIAVGRVERGSITVGMPVAICGKEDKITQGKI
;
A
#
# COMPACT_ATOMS: atom_id res chain seq x y z
N MET A 1 -14.77 0.87 15.30
CA MET A 1 -13.98 -0.28 14.83
C MET A 1 -12.84 -0.44 15.82
N ASN A 2 -12.55 -1.63 16.31
CA ASN A 2 -11.40 -1.85 17.17
C ASN A 2 -10.14 -1.77 16.31
N ASN A 3 -9.09 -1.02 16.73
CA ASN A 3 -7.83 -0.87 15.99
C ASN A 3 -7.17 -2.22 15.64
N LYS A 4 -7.46 -3.26 16.42
CA LYS A 4 -6.98 -4.63 16.14
C LYS A 4 -7.42 -5.17 14.77
N ASN A 5 -8.50 -4.65 14.21
CA ASN A 5 -9.06 -5.07 12.93
C ASN A 5 -8.71 -4.13 11.78
N ILE A 6 -7.58 -3.42 11.90
CA ILE A 6 -7.07 -2.53 10.85
C ILE A 6 -5.66 -2.96 10.46
N ARG A 7 -5.33 -2.88 9.17
CA ARG A 7 -3.98 -3.00 8.63
C ARG A 7 -3.74 -1.86 7.67
N ASN A 8 -2.62 -1.18 7.81
CA ASN A 8 -2.23 -0.08 6.93
C ASN A 8 -0.99 -0.51 6.15
N ILE A 9 -1.10 -0.60 4.84
CA ILE A 9 -0.02 -1.03 3.96
C ILE A 9 0.20 -0.04 2.83
N ALA A 10 1.46 0.10 2.41
CA ALA A 10 1.81 0.76 1.16
C ALA A 10 2.26 -0.28 0.13
N ILE A 11 1.94 -0.06 -1.15
CA ILE A 11 2.43 -0.91 -2.23
C ILE A 11 3.58 -0.21 -2.93
N ILE A 12 4.74 -0.83 -2.92
CA ILE A 12 5.97 -0.39 -3.58
C ILE A 12 6.19 -1.28 -4.80
N ALA A 13 6.34 -0.67 -5.97
CA ALA A 13 6.61 -1.39 -7.20
C ALA A 13 7.39 -0.52 -8.18
N HIS A 14 8.17 -1.15 -9.04
CA HIS A 14 8.63 -0.50 -10.25
C HIS A 14 7.48 -0.26 -11.23
N VAL A 15 7.63 0.70 -12.13
CA VAL A 15 6.69 0.92 -13.24
C VAL A 15 6.49 -0.40 -14.00
N ASP A 16 5.28 -0.68 -14.41
CA ASP A 16 4.88 -1.90 -15.12
C ASP A 16 5.00 -3.24 -14.37
N HIS A 17 5.42 -3.29 -13.10
CA HIS A 17 5.41 -4.52 -12.30
C HIS A 17 3.99 -5.00 -11.92
N GLY A 18 2.95 -4.22 -12.27
CA GLY A 18 1.54 -4.61 -12.12
C GLY A 18 0.88 -4.15 -10.83
N LYS A 19 1.36 -3.05 -10.25
CA LYS A 19 0.82 -2.45 -9.01
C LYS A 19 -0.67 -2.15 -9.12
N THR A 20 -1.09 -1.35 -10.08
CA THR A 20 -2.51 -1.00 -10.31
C THR A 20 -3.36 -2.25 -10.56
N THR A 21 -2.83 -3.20 -11.35
CA THR A 21 -3.53 -4.46 -11.63
C THR A 21 -3.75 -5.30 -10.37
N LEU A 22 -2.76 -5.34 -9.46
CA LEU A 22 -2.90 -6.05 -8.19
C LEU A 22 -3.95 -5.39 -7.29
N VAL A 23 -3.93 -4.07 -7.17
CA VAL A 23 -4.92 -3.32 -6.38
C VAL A 23 -6.32 -3.53 -6.94
N ASP A 24 -6.50 -3.46 -8.25
CA ASP A 24 -7.79 -3.74 -8.90
C ASP A 24 -8.28 -5.17 -8.63
N ALA A 25 -7.38 -6.16 -8.68
CA ALA A 25 -7.72 -7.54 -8.37
C ALA A 25 -8.12 -7.71 -6.89
N MET A 26 -7.40 -7.06 -5.96
CA MET A 26 -7.75 -7.05 -4.54
C MET A 26 -9.11 -6.42 -4.30
N LEU A 27 -9.41 -5.28 -4.93
CA LEU A 27 -10.71 -4.60 -4.83
C LEU A 27 -11.85 -5.49 -5.36
N LYS A 28 -11.67 -6.13 -6.50
CA LYS A 28 -12.67 -7.03 -7.10
C LYS A 28 -12.98 -8.22 -6.18
N GLN A 29 -11.98 -8.84 -5.58
CA GLN A 29 -12.16 -10.03 -4.76
C GLN A 29 -12.62 -9.74 -3.32
N SER A 30 -12.43 -8.52 -2.84
CA SER A 30 -12.90 -8.10 -1.51
C SER A 30 -14.38 -7.72 -1.47
N HIS A 31 -15.13 -7.88 -2.57
CA HIS A 31 -16.56 -7.52 -2.68
C HIS A 31 -16.88 -6.06 -2.30
N VAL A 32 -15.93 -5.14 -2.50
CA VAL A 32 -16.15 -3.70 -2.30
C VAL A 32 -17.17 -3.16 -3.31
N PHE A 33 -17.25 -3.77 -4.49
CA PHE A 33 -18.20 -3.42 -5.53
C PHE A 33 -19.49 -4.25 -5.43
N ARG A 34 -20.64 -3.64 -5.75
CA ARG A 34 -21.89 -4.38 -5.85
C ARG A 34 -21.85 -5.33 -7.05
N GLU A 35 -22.52 -6.49 -6.96
CA GLU A 35 -22.52 -7.55 -8.00
C GLU A 35 -22.85 -7.08 -9.42
N ASN A 36 -23.51 -5.92 -9.59
CA ASN A 36 -23.92 -5.34 -10.87
C ASN A 36 -23.17 -4.05 -11.24
N GLU A 37 -22.11 -3.69 -10.52
CA GLU A 37 -21.33 -2.49 -10.80
C GLU A 37 -20.28 -2.80 -11.85
N VAL A 38 -20.36 -2.12 -13.00
CA VAL A 38 -19.31 -2.20 -14.04
C VAL A 38 -18.08 -1.49 -13.54
N VAL A 39 -17.15 -2.25 -13.00
CA VAL A 39 -15.87 -1.72 -12.50
C VAL A 39 -15.04 -1.31 -13.73
N GLN A 40 -14.77 -0.02 -13.86
CA GLN A 40 -13.80 0.45 -14.85
C GLN A 40 -12.42 -0.13 -14.51
N GLU A 41 -11.68 -0.59 -15.50
CA GLU A 41 -10.28 -0.94 -15.31
C GLU A 41 -9.50 0.29 -14.81
N ARG A 42 -8.54 0.07 -13.91
CA ARG A 42 -7.74 1.12 -13.27
C ARG A 42 -8.57 2.09 -12.41
N VAL A 43 -9.35 1.53 -11.49
CA VAL A 43 -10.15 2.30 -10.53
C VAL A 43 -9.32 3.37 -9.79
N MET A 44 -8.03 3.08 -9.55
CA MET A 44 -7.11 3.97 -8.87
C MET A 44 -6.52 5.06 -9.78
N ASP A 45 -6.49 4.90 -11.09
CA ASP A 45 -5.93 5.89 -12.03
C ASP A 45 -7.02 6.86 -12.50
N SER A 46 -7.37 7.86 -11.69
CA SER A 46 -8.46 8.81 -11.99
C SER A 46 -8.01 10.03 -12.81
N ASN A 47 -6.70 10.32 -12.86
CA ASN A 47 -6.14 11.45 -13.60
C ASN A 47 -5.89 11.08 -15.06
N ASP A 48 -6.27 11.94 -16.01
CA ASP A 48 -6.09 11.69 -17.44
C ASP A 48 -4.61 11.49 -17.82
N LEU A 49 -3.68 12.18 -17.15
CA LEU A 49 -2.24 11.99 -17.33
C LEU A 49 -1.75 10.62 -16.84
N GLU A 50 -2.32 10.10 -15.74
CA GLU A 50 -2.00 8.77 -15.23
C GLU A 50 -2.50 7.68 -16.19
N LYS A 51 -3.71 7.86 -16.73
CA LYS A 51 -4.29 6.94 -17.73
C LYS A 51 -3.50 6.93 -19.03
N GLU A 52 -3.08 8.12 -19.51
CA GLU A 52 -2.31 8.26 -20.75
C GLU A 52 -0.91 7.65 -20.62
N ARG A 53 -0.23 7.89 -19.50
CA ARG A 53 1.14 7.44 -19.27
C ARG A 53 1.24 6.04 -18.64
N GLY A 54 0.15 5.53 -18.08
CA GLY A 54 0.12 4.23 -17.37
C GLY A 54 0.90 4.21 -16.06
N ILE A 55 1.14 5.38 -15.44
CA ILE A 55 1.90 5.50 -14.18
C ILE A 55 1.07 6.19 -13.11
N THR A 56 1.24 5.81 -11.85
CA THR A 56 0.68 6.51 -10.69
C THR A 56 1.52 7.75 -10.40
N ILE A 57 0.90 8.92 -10.39
CA ILE A 57 1.56 10.21 -10.10
C ILE A 57 1.28 10.63 -8.67
N LEU A 58 0.03 10.50 -8.22
CA LEU A 58 -0.41 10.86 -6.88
C LEU A 58 -0.71 9.62 -6.06
N SER A 59 -0.29 9.62 -4.81
CA SER A 59 -0.65 8.55 -3.87
C SER A 59 -2.16 8.56 -3.62
N LYS A 60 -2.76 7.39 -3.77
CA LYS A 60 -4.18 7.18 -3.56
C LYS A 60 -4.41 6.21 -2.42
N ASN A 61 -5.49 6.47 -1.69
CA ASN A 61 -5.90 5.63 -0.58
C ASN A 61 -7.14 4.85 -0.97
N THR A 62 -7.10 3.55 -0.75
CA THR A 62 -8.26 2.68 -0.87
C THR A 62 -8.31 1.72 0.30
N SER A 63 -9.38 0.99 0.45
CA SER A 63 -9.47 -0.04 1.48
C SER A 63 -10.27 -1.23 1.00
N VAL A 64 -9.88 -2.40 1.46
CA VAL A 64 -10.58 -3.65 1.23
C VAL A 64 -10.96 -4.28 2.57
N MET A 65 -12.03 -5.07 2.58
CA MET A 65 -12.40 -5.86 3.73
C MET A 65 -12.02 -7.32 3.46
N TYR A 66 -11.28 -7.91 4.38
CA TYR A 66 -11.00 -9.33 4.38
C TYR A 66 -11.41 -9.92 5.73
N ASN A 67 -12.44 -10.75 5.74
CA ASN A 67 -13.14 -11.16 6.94
C ASN A 67 -13.56 -9.91 7.74
N ASP A 68 -13.19 -9.82 9.01
CA ASP A 68 -13.51 -8.66 9.87
C ASP A 68 -12.38 -7.62 9.89
N VAL A 69 -11.34 -7.76 9.05
CA VAL A 69 -10.17 -6.88 9.03
C VAL A 69 -10.29 -5.91 7.85
N LYS A 70 -10.16 -4.62 8.15
CA LYS A 70 -10.04 -3.56 7.14
C LYS A 70 -8.57 -3.37 6.79
N ILE A 71 -8.22 -3.60 5.53
CA ILE A 71 -6.88 -3.37 4.98
C ILE A 71 -6.92 -2.06 4.21
N ASN A 72 -6.28 -1.03 4.75
CA ASN A 72 -6.07 0.24 4.06
C ASN A 72 -4.82 0.11 3.19
N ILE A 73 -4.98 0.44 1.92
CA ILE A 73 -3.95 0.33 0.90
C ILE A 73 -3.62 1.75 0.41
N VAL A 74 -2.36 2.14 0.56
CA VAL A 74 -1.85 3.37 -0.02
C VAL A 74 -1.01 3.02 -1.24
N ASP A 75 -1.47 3.46 -2.40
CA ASP A 75 -0.75 3.31 -3.65
C ASP A 75 0.36 4.37 -3.72
N THR A 76 1.62 3.96 -3.84
CA THR A 76 2.75 4.87 -3.92
C THR A 76 3.16 5.13 -5.36
N PRO A 77 3.56 6.36 -5.71
CA PRO A 77 4.17 6.63 -6.99
C PRO A 77 5.38 5.74 -7.24
N GLY A 78 5.44 5.11 -8.41
CA GLY A 78 6.53 4.19 -8.77
C GLY A 78 7.80 4.89 -9.28
N HIS A 79 7.78 6.21 -9.45
CA HIS A 79 8.89 6.96 -10.03
C HIS A 79 9.76 7.66 -8.97
N ALA A 80 11.08 7.64 -9.15
CA ALA A 80 12.04 8.22 -8.20
C ALA A 80 11.86 9.73 -7.95
N ASP A 81 11.26 10.46 -8.87
CA ASP A 81 11.04 11.91 -8.77
C ASP A 81 10.05 12.32 -7.66
N PHE A 82 9.25 11.38 -7.15
CA PHE A 82 8.24 11.61 -6.12
C PHE A 82 8.69 11.23 -4.69
N GLY A 83 10.00 11.24 -4.43
CA GLY A 83 10.58 10.78 -3.16
C GLY A 83 10.03 11.43 -1.89
N GLY A 84 9.61 12.69 -1.94
CA GLY A 84 9.00 13.40 -0.81
C GLY A 84 7.56 12.95 -0.51
N GLU A 85 6.80 12.59 -1.53
CA GLU A 85 5.44 12.07 -1.38
C GLU A 85 5.47 10.65 -0.82
N VAL A 86 6.35 9.80 -1.36
CA VAL A 86 6.59 8.45 -0.87
C VAL A 86 6.93 8.45 0.63
N GLU A 87 7.83 9.33 1.08
CA GLU A 87 8.21 9.40 2.50
C GLU A 87 7.02 9.78 3.40
N ARG A 88 6.16 10.70 2.94
CA ARG A 88 4.94 11.07 3.70
C ARG A 88 3.98 9.89 3.83
N VAL A 89 3.80 9.14 2.74
CA VAL A 89 2.95 7.94 2.72
C VAL A 89 3.50 6.87 3.66
N LEU A 90 4.79 6.57 3.59
CA LEU A 90 5.42 5.53 4.40
C LEU A 90 5.28 5.78 5.92
N LYS A 91 5.16 7.05 6.35
CA LYS A 91 4.89 7.40 7.76
C LYS A 91 3.46 7.09 8.21
N THR A 92 2.54 6.82 7.29
CA THR A 92 1.13 6.54 7.61
C THR A 92 0.78 5.06 7.64
N VAL A 93 1.70 4.19 7.24
CA VAL A 93 1.48 2.75 7.13
C VAL A 93 2.28 1.95 8.16
N ASP A 94 1.92 0.70 8.36
CA ASP A 94 2.54 -0.21 9.34
C ASP A 94 3.33 -1.32 8.64
N GLY A 95 3.18 -1.47 7.33
CA GLY A 95 3.94 -2.42 6.51
C GLY A 95 3.92 -2.08 5.03
N VAL A 96 4.73 -2.81 4.25
CA VAL A 96 4.87 -2.58 2.82
C VAL A 96 4.75 -3.89 2.03
N LEU A 97 4.05 -3.83 0.90
CA LEU A 97 4.09 -4.86 -0.13
C LEU A 97 5.11 -4.44 -1.18
N LEU A 98 6.21 -5.17 -1.29
CA LEU A 98 7.17 -5.01 -2.37
C LEU A 98 6.78 -5.91 -3.54
N LEU A 99 6.27 -5.31 -4.60
CA LEU A 99 5.84 -6.01 -5.80
C LEU A 99 6.97 -6.06 -6.83
N VAL A 100 7.37 -7.27 -7.22
CA VAL A 100 8.46 -7.51 -8.17
C VAL A 100 7.99 -8.40 -9.31
N ASP A 101 8.31 -8.04 -10.55
CA ASP A 101 8.03 -8.86 -11.73
C ASP A 101 8.93 -10.10 -11.73
N ALA A 102 8.33 -11.30 -11.90
CA ALA A 102 9.01 -12.59 -11.89
C ALA A 102 9.99 -12.77 -13.06
N PHE A 103 9.95 -11.93 -14.09
CA PHE A 103 10.85 -11.95 -15.23
C PHE A 103 11.93 -10.87 -15.15
N GLU A 104 11.55 -9.63 -14.78
CA GLU A 104 12.45 -8.48 -14.75
C GLU A 104 13.30 -8.42 -13.47
N GLY A 105 12.77 -8.95 -12.36
CA GLY A 105 13.47 -8.94 -11.08
C GLY A 105 13.43 -7.60 -10.36
N ALA A 106 14.31 -7.45 -9.36
CA ALA A 106 14.41 -6.24 -8.56
C ALA A 106 15.05 -5.09 -9.35
N MET A 107 14.33 -3.99 -9.53
CA MET A 107 14.77 -2.84 -10.33
C MET A 107 15.36 -1.71 -9.43
N PRO A 108 16.35 -0.95 -9.93
CA PRO A 108 17.06 0.08 -9.14
C PRO A 108 16.14 1.15 -8.53
N GLN A 109 15.04 1.49 -9.18
CA GLN A 109 14.11 2.53 -8.71
C GLN A 109 13.38 2.13 -7.41
N THR A 110 13.12 0.85 -7.22
CA THR A 110 12.53 0.32 -5.99
C THR A 110 13.48 0.40 -4.79
N ARG A 111 14.78 0.43 -5.04
CA ARG A 111 15.83 0.47 -4.01
C ARG A 111 15.68 1.64 -3.04
N GLU A 112 15.45 2.85 -3.56
CA GLU A 112 15.35 4.07 -2.73
C GLU A 112 14.11 4.05 -1.84
N VAL A 113 12.97 3.62 -2.38
CA VAL A 113 11.72 3.52 -1.62
C VAL A 113 11.81 2.42 -0.58
N LEU A 114 12.37 1.27 -0.94
CA LEU A 114 12.60 0.15 -0.03
C LEU A 114 13.54 0.55 1.11
N LYS A 115 14.66 1.23 0.82
CA LYS A 115 15.59 1.74 1.84
C LYS A 115 14.89 2.61 2.86
N LYS A 116 14.04 3.54 2.42
CA LYS A 116 13.25 4.40 3.32
C LYS A 116 12.27 3.59 4.17
N SER A 117 11.64 2.58 3.59
CA SER A 117 10.70 1.70 4.29
C SER A 117 11.39 0.90 5.40
N LEU A 118 12.56 0.33 5.09
CA LEU A 118 13.35 -0.44 6.05
C LEU A 118 13.88 0.46 7.18
N ALA A 119 14.33 1.68 6.86
CA ALA A 119 14.79 2.65 7.87
C ALA A 119 13.67 3.10 8.83
N LEU A 120 12.40 3.07 8.40
CA LEU A 120 11.24 3.33 9.24
C LEU A 120 10.80 2.10 10.06
N GLY A 121 11.48 0.96 9.92
CA GLY A 121 11.14 -0.28 10.62
C GLY A 121 9.85 -0.94 10.12
N LEU A 122 9.40 -0.61 8.91
CA LEU A 122 8.20 -1.22 8.32
C LEU A 122 8.45 -2.69 8.01
N LYS A 123 7.44 -3.54 8.28
CA LYS A 123 7.50 -4.97 7.93
C LYS A 123 7.24 -5.17 6.43
N PRO A 124 8.16 -5.81 5.71
CA PRO A 124 7.99 -6.09 4.29
C PRO A 124 7.24 -7.40 4.05
N ILE A 125 6.45 -7.44 2.99
CA ILE A 125 5.92 -8.64 2.34
C ILE A 125 6.35 -8.56 0.89
N VAL A 126 6.99 -9.61 0.37
CA VAL A 126 7.44 -9.64 -1.02
C VAL A 126 6.42 -10.36 -1.87
N VAL A 127 5.96 -9.72 -2.94
CA VAL A 127 5.01 -10.30 -3.89
C VAL A 127 5.70 -10.43 -5.25
N ILE A 128 5.98 -11.66 -5.65
CA ILE A 128 6.54 -11.99 -6.97
C ILE A 128 5.38 -12.11 -7.96
N ASN A 129 5.20 -11.10 -8.78
CA ASN A 129 4.06 -10.98 -9.70
C ASN A 129 4.40 -11.45 -11.11
N LYS A 130 3.36 -11.69 -11.91
CA LYS A 130 3.44 -12.17 -13.29
C LYS A 130 4.10 -13.54 -13.43
N ILE A 131 3.84 -14.44 -12.48
CA ILE A 131 4.35 -15.82 -12.53
C ILE A 131 3.83 -16.62 -13.74
N ASP A 132 2.76 -16.13 -14.37
CA ASP A 132 2.18 -16.67 -15.61
C ASP A 132 2.94 -16.25 -16.88
N ARG A 133 3.90 -15.31 -16.78
CA ARG A 133 4.66 -14.82 -17.93
C ARG A 133 5.65 -15.87 -18.43
N PRO A 134 5.72 -16.15 -19.76
CA PRO A 134 6.76 -17.03 -20.30
C PRO A 134 8.16 -16.54 -19.95
N GLY A 135 8.98 -17.43 -19.40
CA GLY A 135 10.35 -17.11 -18.98
C GLY A 135 10.45 -16.48 -17.58
N ALA A 136 9.36 -16.44 -16.81
CA ALA A 136 9.41 -16.05 -15.41
C ALA A 136 10.34 -16.99 -14.62
N MET A 137 11.12 -16.41 -13.72
CA MET A 137 12.09 -17.11 -12.85
C MET A 137 11.87 -16.67 -11.37
N PRO A 138 10.71 -17.02 -10.78
CA PRO A 138 10.31 -16.49 -9.47
C PRO A 138 11.33 -16.79 -8.36
N GLU A 139 11.90 -17.99 -8.29
CA GLU A 139 12.89 -18.35 -7.28
C GLU A 139 14.14 -17.50 -7.38
N LYS A 140 14.67 -17.29 -8.60
CA LYS A 140 15.82 -16.41 -8.82
C LYS A 140 15.54 -14.96 -8.43
N VAL A 141 14.31 -14.51 -8.64
CA VAL A 141 13.90 -13.15 -8.27
C VAL A 141 13.81 -13.01 -6.75
N VAL A 142 13.39 -14.04 -6.02
CA VAL A 142 13.44 -14.06 -4.55
C VAL A 142 14.88 -13.90 -4.05
N ASP A 143 15.85 -14.62 -4.63
CA ASP A 143 17.26 -14.48 -4.28
C ASP A 143 17.77 -13.05 -4.53
N GLN A 144 17.42 -12.44 -5.66
CA GLN A 144 17.77 -11.05 -5.98
C GLN A 144 17.18 -10.04 -4.98
N VAL A 145 15.94 -10.29 -4.54
CA VAL A 145 15.29 -9.45 -3.53
C VAL A 145 15.99 -9.61 -2.20
N LEU A 146 16.35 -10.82 -1.79
CA LEU A 146 17.10 -11.08 -0.56
C LEU A 146 18.46 -10.37 -0.58
N GLU A 147 19.19 -10.47 -1.68
CA GLU A 147 20.47 -9.75 -1.88
C GLU A 147 20.26 -8.24 -1.74
N LEU A 148 19.20 -7.68 -2.34
CA LEU A 148 18.85 -6.27 -2.23
C LEU A 148 18.58 -5.85 -0.78
N PHE A 149 17.86 -6.66 0.00
CA PHE A 149 17.60 -6.38 1.41
C PHE A 149 18.89 -6.38 2.24
N ILE A 150 19.78 -7.34 2.01
CA ILE A 150 21.12 -7.40 2.65
C ILE A 150 21.94 -6.16 2.31
N GLU A 151 21.97 -5.74 1.05
CA GLU A 151 22.68 -4.53 0.61
C GLU A 151 22.11 -3.23 1.21
N LEU A 152 20.85 -3.25 1.66
CA LEU A 152 20.16 -2.12 2.28
C LEU A 152 20.23 -2.15 3.81
N ASP A 153 21.07 -3.03 4.38
CA ASP A 153 21.23 -3.21 5.83
C ASP A 153 19.89 -3.51 6.56
N ALA A 154 19.04 -4.35 5.94
CA ALA A 154 17.81 -4.81 6.56
C ALA A 154 18.10 -5.58 7.85
N SER A 155 17.25 -5.43 8.88
CA SER A 155 17.35 -6.20 10.10
C SER A 155 16.99 -7.68 9.89
N ASP A 156 17.41 -8.56 10.82
CA ASP A 156 17.08 -9.99 10.76
C ASP A 156 15.57 -10.22 10.67
N GLU A 157 14.77 -9.43 11.39
CA GLU A 157 13.30 -9.48 11.32
C GLU A 157 12.75 -9.06 9.95
N GLN A 158 13.44 -8.16 9.25
CA GLN A 158 13.06 -7.71 7.92
C GLN A 158 13.57 -8.66 6.82
N LEU A 159 14.62 -9.44 7.08
CA LEU A 159 15.11 -10.48 6.18
C LEU A 159 14.22 -11.73 6.22
N ASP A 160 13.49 -11.96 7.31
CA ASP A 160 12.48 -13.03 7.44
C ASP A 160 11.12 -12.59 6.85
N PHE A 161 11.14 -12.05 5.64
CA PHE A 161 9.95 -11.60 4.95
C PHE A 161 9.19 -12.76 4.30
N PRO A 162 7.85 -12.80 4.39
CA PRO A 162 7.06 -13.77 3.64
C PRO A 162 7.07 -13.44 2.14
N VAL A 163 7.09 -14.49 1.33
CA VAL A 163 7.02 -14.41 -0.14
C VAL A 163 5.68 -14.94 -0.60
N VAL A 164 5.01 -14.17 -1.46
CA VAL A 164 3.76 -14.57 -2.13
C VAL A 164 3.98 -14.52 -3.64
N TYR A 165 3.65 -15.59 -4.32
CA TYR A 165 3.69 -15.68 -5.78
C TYR A 165 2.33 -15.32 -6.36
N ALA A 166 2.28 -14.37 -7.29
CA ALA A 166 1.02 -13.85 -7.79
C ALA A 166 0.99 -13.70 -9.32
N SER A 167 -0.21 -13.83 -9.87
CA SER A 167 -0.58 -13.30 -11.16
C SER A 167 -1.74 -12.34 -10.96
N ALA A 168 -1.42 -11.06 -10.80
CA ALA A 168 -2.42 -10.02 -10.58
C ALA A 168 -3.45 -9.95 -11.71
N LYS A 169 -3.02 -10.19 -12.96
CA LYS A 169 -3.88 -10.23 -14.13
C LYS A 169 -4.94 -11.33 -14.04
N ASN A 170 -4.56 -12.50 -13.54
CA ASN A 170 -5.46 -13.65 -13.37
C ASN A 170 -6.18 -13.64 -12.01
N GLY A 171 -5.83 -12.70 -11.12
CA GLY A 171 -6.42 -12.59 -9.78
C GLY A 171 -6.07 -13.76 -8.85
N ILE A 172 -4.88 -14.34 -9.00
CA ILE A 172 -4.42 -15.50 -8.22
C ILE A 172 -3.17 -15.18 -7.42
N ALA A 173 -3.06 -15.78 -6.23
CA ALA A 173 -1.86 -15.76 -5.40
C ALA A 173 -1.68 -17.09 -4.68
N LYS A 174 -0.43 -17.46 -4.40
CA LYS A 174 -0.07 -18.73 -3.73
C LYS A 174 1.24 -18.58 -2.94
N MET A 175 1.41 -19.43 -1.93
CA MET A 175 2.62 -19.44 -1.11
C MET A 175 3.70 -20.35 -1.68
N ASP A 176 3.33 -21.37 -2.43
CA ASP A 176 4.23 -22.29 -3.13
C ASP A 176 3.87 -22.35 -4.62
N MET A 177 4.88 -22.38 -5.50
CA MET A 177 4.67 -22.46 -6.95
C MET A 177 3.93 -23.72 -7.41
N ASN A 178 3.99 -24.80 -6.61
CA ASN A 178 3.33 -26.06 -6.90
C ASN A 178 1.85 -26.11 -6.44
N GLU A 179 1.40 -25.13 -5.65
CA GLU A 179 0.01 -25.05 -5.22
C GLU A 179 -0.89 -24.54 -6.36
N GLU A 180 -2.13 -25.05 -6.38
CA GLU A 180 -3.18 -24.48 -7.22
C GLU A 180 -3.90 -23.38 -6.45
N SER A 181 -4.18 -22.27 -7.10
CA SER A 181 -4.94 -21.16 -6.53
C SER A 181 -5.78 -20.49 -7.61
N ASP A 182 -6.98 -20.06 -7.23
CA ASP A 182 -7.94 -19.37 -8.08
C ASP A 182 -8.30 -17.95 -7.54
N ASN A 183 -7.64 -17.53 -6.45
CA ASN A 183 -7.96 -16.28 -5.76
C ASN A 183 -6.72 -15.65 -5.10
N LEU A 184 -6.93 -14.50 -4.41
CA LEU A 184 -5.89 -13.77 -3.66
C LEU A 184 -5.93 -14.03 -2.14
N HIS A 185 -6.65 -15.05 -1.66
CA HIS A 185 -6.85 -15.27 -0.24
C HIS A 185 -5.53 -15.38 0.53
N CYS A 186 -4.55 -16.13 0.02
CA CYS A 186 -3.26 -16.28 0.71
C CYS A 186 -2.51 -14.93 0.85
N LEU A 187 -2.65 -14.00 -0.11
CA LEU A 187 -2.10 -12.65 0.00
C LEU A 187 -2.77 -11.87 1.14
N PHE A 188 -4.11 -11.90 1.22
CA PHE A 188 -4.83 -11.24 2.30
C PHE A 188 -4.48 -11.85 3.67
N GLU A 189 -4.40 -13.17 3.78
CA GLU A 189 -3.97 -13.84 5.00
C GLU A 189 -2.55 -13.46 5.40
N THR A 190 -1.63 -13.44 4.45
CA THR A 190 -0.24 -13.01 4.69
C THR A 190 -0.19 -11.58 5.22
N ILE A 191 -0.96 -10.64 4.64
CA ILE A 191 -1.04 -9.26 5.12
C ILE A 191 -1.55 -9.23 6.56
N VAL A 192 -2.66 -9.90 6.85
CA VAL A 192 -3.29 -9.89 8.19
C VAL A 192 -2.39 -10.49 9.25
N ASN A 193 -1.65 -11.56 8.92
CA ASN A 193 -0.79 -12.28 9.86
C ASN A 193 0.57 -11.60 10.06
N THR A 194 1.11 -10.93 9.04
CA THR A 194 2.45 -10.32 9.09
C THR A 194 2.41 -8.89 9.61
N ILE A 195 1.46 -8.08 9.15
CA ILE A 195 1.39 -6.68 9.51
C ILE A 195 0.62 -6.52 10.82
N GLU A 196 1.24 -5.85 11.79
CA GLU A 196 0.59 -5.56 13.06
C GLU A 196 -0.53 -4.51 12.91
N PRO A 197 -1.53 -4.53 13.81
CA PRO A 197 -2.49 -3.44 13.91
C PRO A 197 -1.78 -2.12 14.21
N PRO A 198 -2.34 -0.97 13.76
CA PRO A 198 -1.75 0.32 14.06
C PRO A 198 -1.70 0.58 15.56
N LYS A 199 -0.55 1.02 16.04
CA LYS A 199 -0.37 1.46 17.43
C LYS A 199 -0.84 2.91 17.52
N CYS A 200 -1.76 3.21 18.43
CA CYS A 200 -2.24 4.57 18.70
C CYS A 200 -2.54 4.74 20.20
N ASP A 201 -2.49 5.98 20.66
CA ASP A 201 -2.89 6.37 22.02
C ASP A 201 -4.37 6.82 21.96
N GLU A 202 -5.30 5.90 22.30
CA GLU A 202 -6.74 6.15 22.21
C GLU A 202 -7.26 7.17 23.24
N GLU A 203 -6.57 7.34 24.38
CA GLU A 203 -7.01 8.21 25.48
C GLU A 203 -6.47 9.65 25.38
N GLY A 204 -5.53 9.88 24.46
CA GLY A 204 -4.91 11.18 24.26
C GLY A 204 -5.82 12.21 23.55
N PRO A 205 -5.41 13.49 23.53
CA PRO A 205 -6.09 14.50 22.72
C PRO A 205 -5.97 14.14 21.23
N ALA A 206 -7.02 14.44 20.47
CA ALA A 206 -7.06 14.11 19.04
C ALA A 206 -5.88 14.75 18.28
N GLN A 207 -5.13 13.92 17.58
CA GLN A 207 -4.02 14.34 16.74
C GLN A 207 -4.02 13.53 15.46
N MET A 208 -4.06 14.22 14.32
CA MET A 208 -4.01 13.61 12.99
C MET A 208 -2.84 14.20 12.21
N LEU A 209 -1.98 13.31 11.68
CA LEU A 209 -0.97 13.68 10.70
C LEU A 209 -1.60 13.68 9.30
N VAL A 210 -1.72 14.85 8.68
CA VAL A 210 -2.21 14.96 7.32
C VAL A 210 -1.07 14.68 6.34
N SER A 211 -1.20 13.63 5.56
CA SER A 211 -0.23 13.20 4.55
C SER A 211 -0.56 13.71 3.15
N ASN A 212 -1.86 13.85 2.85
CA ASN A 212 -2.34 14.30 1.55
C ASN A 212 -3.57 15.21 1.70
N ILE A 213 -3.82 16.03 0.70
CA ILE A 213 -5.03 16.86 0.59
C ILE A 213 -5.67 16.55 -0.76
N ASP A 214 -6.91 16.16 -0.72
CA ASP A 214 -7.77 15.94 -1.88
C ASP A 214 -8.83 17.03 -1.98
N TYR A 215 -9.54 17.09 -3.08
CA TYR A 215 -10.61 18.05 -3.31
C TYR A 215 -11.79 17.40 -4.03
N ASP A 216 -12.95 17.64 -3.51
CA ASP A 216 -14.22 17.23 -4.11
C ASP A 216 -15.09 18.47 -4.29
N ASP A 217 -15.76 18.58 -5.43
CA ASP A 217 -16.56 19.77 -5.77
C ASP A 217 -17.74 20.00 -4.82
N TYR A 218 -18.20 18.95 -4.13
CA TYR A 218 -19.36 19.03 -3.23
C TYR A 218 -18.94 19.28 -1.78
N VAL A 219 -17.93 18.56 -1.27
CA VAL A 219 -17.49 18.66 0.13
C VAL A 219 -16.28 19.58 0.32
N GLY A 220 -15.62 20.00 -0.76
CA GLY A 220 -14.46 20.87 -0.72
C GLY A 220 -13.15 20.12 -0.43
N ARG A 221 -12.30 20.71 0.41
CA ARG A 221 -10.97 20.13 0.74
C ARG A 221 -11.12 18.94 1.68
N ILE A 222 -10.51 17.83 1.31
CA ILE A 222 -10.47 16.57 2.07
C ILE A 222 -9.05 16.38 2.59
N ALA A 223 -8.88 16.33 3.91
CA ALA A 223 -7.60 15.98 4.52
C ALA A 223 -7.52 14.46 4.68
N VAL A 224 -6.50 13.85 4.10
CA VAL A 224 -6.21 12.41 4.21
C VAL A 224 -5.00 12.22 5.10
N GLY A 225 -5.07 11.31 6.07
CA GLY A 225 -3.96 11.11 6.99
C GLY A 225 -4.23 10.05 8.04
N ARG A 226 -3.32 9.95 9.01
CA ARG A 226 -3.37 9.01 10.13
C ARG A 226 -3.73 9.72 11.42
N VAL A 227 -4.72 9.18 12.14
CA VAL A 227 -5.01 9.57 13.52
C VAL A 227 -4.00 8.87 14.42
N GLU A 228 -3.08 9.65 15.00
CA GLU A 228 -2.01 9.15 15.86
C GLU A 228 -2.46 9.01 17.31
N ARG A 229 -3.38 9.90 17.75
CA ARG A 229 -3.88 9.96 19.12
C ARG A 229 -5.35 10.34 19.15
N GLY A 230 -6.03 9.86 20.18
CA GLY A 230 -7.42 10.16 20.45
C GLY A 230 -8.39 9.71 19.35
N SER A 231 -9.50 10.40 19.26
CA SER A 231 -10.54 10.12 18.28
C SER A 231 -11.07 11.41 17.63
N ILE A 232 -11.51 11.30 16.37
CA ILE A 232 -12.08 12.40 15.60
C ILE A 232 -13.55 12.11 15.35
N THR A 233 -14.41 13.11 15.60
CA THR A 233 -15.86 13.02 15.38
C THR A 233 -16.33 14.15 14.49
N VAL A 234 -17.41 13.91 13.73
CA VAL A 234 -18.04 14.92 12.89
C VAL A 234 -18.49 16.09 13.76
N GLY A 235 -18.18 17.31 13.32
CA GLY A 235 -18.51 18.54 14.04
C GLY A 235 -17.51 18.94 15.12
N MET A 236 -16.47 18.18 15.36
CA MET A 236 -15.43 18.49 16.36
C MET A 236 -14.64 19.73 15.96
N PRO A 237 -14.44 20.72 16.87
CA PRO A 237 -13.51 21.81 16.64
C PRO A 237 -12.07 21.31 16.69
N VAL A 238 -11.25 21.74 15.73
CA VAL A 238 -9.84 21.33 15.62
C VAL A 238 -8.95 22.54 15.39
N ALA A 239 -7.69 22.43 15.86
CA ALA A 239 -6.61 23.33 15.50
C ALA A 239 -5.86 22.75 14.27
N ILE A 240 -5.81 23.51 13.20
CA ILE A 240 -5.07 23.15 11.98
C ILE A 240 -3.68 23.81 12.08
N CYS A 241 -2.66 22.99 12.30
CA CYS A 241 -1.28 23.44 12.37
C CYS A 241 -0.65 23.47 10.97
N GLY A 242 -0.33 24.65 10.49
CA GLY A 242 0.32 24.89 9.20
C GLY A 242 1.84 25.06 9.34
N LYS A 243 2.46 25.47 8.23
CA LYS A 243 3.88 25.87 8.24
C LYS A 243 4.08 27.15 9.06
N GLU A 244 5.30 27.36 9.57
CA GLU A 244 5.70 28.58 10.30
C GLU A 244 4.84 28.84 11.55
N ASP A 245 4.50 27.78 12.31
CA ASP A 245 3.68 27.85 13.53
C ASP A 245 2.31 28.52 13.36
N LYS A 246 1.84 28.62 12.13
CA LYS A 246 0.51 29.18 11.84
C LYS A 246 -0.58 28.20 12.26
N ILE A 247 -1.35 28.60 13.27
CA ILE A 247 -2.49 27.82 13.75
C ILE A 247 -3.78 28.50 13.32
N THR A 248 -4.66 27.72 12.70
CA THR A 248 -6.01 28.16 12.34
C THR A 248 -7.03 27.23 12.98
N GLN A 249 -8.22 27.74 13.30
CA GLN A 249 -9.32 26.92 13.79
C GLN A 249 -10.15 26.38 12.63
N GLY A 250 -10.58 25.13 12.74
CA GLY A 250 -11.45 24.47 11.81
C GLY A 250 -12.48 23.60 12.51
N LYS A 251 -13.32 22.96 11.72
CA LYS A 251 -14.33 22.01 12.16
C LYS A 251 -14.30 20.81 11.22
N ILE A 252 -14.38 19.60 11.79
CA ILE A 252 -14.44 18.35 11.04
C ILE A 252 -15.84 18.17 10.45
#